data_4d6b905f2d11bd379865db56814c4b12
#
_entry.id   4d6b905f2d11bd379865db56814c4b12
#
_cell.length_a   1.000
_cell.length_b   1.000
_cell.length_c   1.000
_cell.angle_alpha   90.00
_cell.angle_beta   90.00
_cell.angle_gamma   90.00
#
_symmetry.space_group_name_H-M   'P 1'
#
loop_
_entity.id
_entity.type
_entity.pdbx_description
1 polymer ?
#
loop_
_entity_poly.entity_id
_entity_poly.type
_entity_poly.pdbx_seq_one_letter_code
_entity_poly.pdbx_strand_id
1 'polypeptide(L)'
;MKSVIKRILGTIPVLIGVVLLIFIMLRIVPGNAAAMLLGEHVDQATIDRLTEVMGLDKPVIVQFFDYLAGAIHGDLGISYKYNRAVTDMIIEAFPYTLELALLAALFAWALGLGTGIIAAIRQNSLVDHLFMGVSLAGVSMPIFMVALLLQYLFAFKIKAFPLTLDGTFLSMILPAIALGWNSAGSIAGMTRSSLLEVMQADYIDTARAKGLRKQAVILGHALKNSMLPVITMMPLQFSGMLSGAVITESIFAIPGIGRLATTAIQNRDMPVLQGTVLFTTVLVIAGNLIADLLYSVLDPRIRKEA
;
A
#
# COMPACT_ATOMS: atom_id res chain seq x y z
N MET A 1 20.61 -13.78 10.85
CA MET A 1 19.76 -13.66 12.07
C MET A 1 19.99 -12.37 12.83
N LYS A 2 21.24 -11.97 13.17
CA LYS A 2 21.50 -10.69 13.89
C LYS A 2 21.00 -9.44 13.15
N SER A 3 21.11 -9.40 11.83
CA SER A 3 20.61 -8.30 10.98
C SER A 3 19.08 -8.18 11.03
N VAL A 4 18.34 -9.27 10.97
CA VAL A 4 16.86 -9.28 11.04
C VAL A 4 16.37 -8.80 12.41
N ILE A 5 16.98 -9.28 13.49
CA ILE A 5 16.65 -8.84 14.85
C ILE A 5 16.91 -7.34 15.01
N LYS A 6 18.05 -6.83 14.53
CA LYS A 6 18.38 -5.40 14.56
C LYS A 6 17.36 -4.56 13.78
N ARG A 7 16.88 -5.06 12.64
CA ARG A 7 15.83 -4.39 11.84
C ARG A 7 14.50 -4.38 12.57
N ILE A 8 14.06 -5.52 13.13
CA ILE A 8 12.83 -5.60 13.94
C ILE A 8 12.92 -4.65 15.14
N LEU A 9 14.03 -4.63 15.87
CA LEU A 9 14.22 -3.71 16.99
C LEU A 9 14.21 -2.24 16.53
N GLY A 10 14.73 -1.95 15.34
CA GLY A 10 14.71 -0.62 14.75
C GLY A 10 13.31 -0.15 14.33
N THR A 11 12.34 -1.05 14.10
CA THR A 11 10.96 -0.66 13.76
C THR A 11 10.11 -0.29 14.97
N ILE A 12 10.47 -0.77 16.17
CA ILE A 12 9.74 -0.46 17.41
C ILE A 12 9.68 1.06 17.69
N PRO A 13 10.79 1.81 17.66
CA PRO A 13 10.76 3.26 17.83
C PRO A 13 9.88 3.97 16.79
N VAL A 14 9.89 3.47 15.54
CA VAL A 14 9.06 4.03 14.46
C VAL A 14 7.58 3.81 14.77
N LEU A 15 7.18 2.59 15.17
CA LEU A 15 5.81 2.29 15.59
C LEU A 15 5.36 3.18 16.73
N ILE A 16 6.16 3.28 17.80
CA ILE A 16 5.85 4.13 18.96
C ILE A 16 5.74 5.60 18.54
N GLY A 17 6.65 6.07 17.68
CA GLY A 17 6.64 7.44 17.17
C GLY A 17 5.39 7.76 16.34
N VAL A 18 4.97 6.86 15.47
CA VAL A 18 3.74 7.02 14.67
C VAL A 18 2.50 7.02 15.56
N VAL A 19 2.40 6.08 16.50
CA VAL A 19 1.28 6.01 17.46
C VAL A 19 1.22 7.28 18.31
N LEU A 20 2.37 7.74 18.81
CA LEU A 20 2.45 8.96 19.61
C LEU A 20 2.02 10.19 18.80
N LEU A 21 2.49 10.31 17.57
CA LEU A 21 2.14 11.43 16.69
C LEU A 21 0.63 11.48 16.45
N ILE A 22 0.02 10.36 16.07
CA ILE A 22 -1.44 10.28 15.84
C ILE A 22 -2.20 10.57 17.13
N PHE A 23 -1.76 9.99 18.24
CA PHE A 23 -2.35 10.18 19.55
C PHE A 23 -2.35 11.66 19.95
N ILE A 24 -1.27 12.40 19.71
CA ILE A 24 -1.16 13.84 19.96
C ILE A 24 -2.04 14.62 18.96
N MET A 25 -1.96 14.32 17.66
CA MET A 25 -2.74 15.02 16.64
C MET A 25 -4.24 14.96 16.92
N LEU A 26 -4.74 13.81 17.34
CA LEU A 26 -6.16 13.62 17.65
C LEU A 26 -6.63 14.42 18.89
N ARG A 27 -5.72 14.76 19.78
CA ARG A 27 -6.03 15.59 20.96
C ARG A 27 -5.89 17.09 20.73
N ILE A 28 -5.18 17.49 19.68
CA ILE A 28 -5.12 18.90 19.25
C ILE A 28 -6.44 19.30 18.57
N VAL A 29 -7.16 18.36 17.98
CA VAL A 29 -8.46 18.63 17.36
C VAL A 29 -9.46 19.01 18.45
N PRO A 30 -10.02 20.24 18.44
CA PRO A 30 -10.96 20.67 19.45
C PRO A 30 -12.26 19.89 19.40
N GLY A 31 -12.73 19.43 20.57
CA GLY A 31 -13.99 18.70 20.75
C GLY A 31 -13.87 17.65 21.85
N ASN A 32 -14.92 17.53 22.68
CA ASN A 32 -15.02 16.44 23.65
C ASN A 32 -15.62 15.22 22.94
N ALA A 33 -14.86 14.13 22.85
CA ALA A 33 -15.32 12.89 22.21
C ALA A 33 -16.62 12.34 22.85
N ALA A 34 -16.76 12.46 24.16
CA ALA A 34 -17.97 12.06 24.88
C ALA A 34 -19.19 12.94 24.49
N ALA A 35 -19.00 14.25 24.39
CA ALA A 35 -20.05 15.17 23.95
C ALA A 35 -20.49 14.88 22.50
N MET A 36 -19.56 14.48 21.63
CA MET A 36 -19.86 14.17 20.25
C MET A 36 -20.65 12.88 20.06
N LEU A 37 -20.45 11.90 20.94
CA LEU A 37 -21.22 10.66 20.95
C LEU A 37 -22.68 10.87 21.35
N LEU A 38 -22.91 11.78 22.28
CA LEU A 38 -24.20 12.00 22.90
C LEU A 38 -25.09 13.00 22.14
N GLY A 39 -24.49 13.82 21.23
CA GLY A 39 -25.21 14.84 20.46
C GLY A 39 -25.46 16.14 21.25
N GLU A 40 -26.17 17.11 20.60
CA GLU A 40 -26.27 18.50 21.08
C GLU A 40 -27.19 18.71 22.31
N HIS A 41 -27.95 17.70 22.75
CA HIS A 41 -29.01 17.87 23.76
C HIS A 41 -28.84 16.98 25.00
N VAL A 42 -27.62 16.76 25.44
CA VAL A 42 -27.33 15.92 26.62
C VAL A 42 -26.84 16.78 27.78
N ASP A 43 -27.26 16.43 28.97
CA ASP A 43 -26.85 17.10 30.21
C ASP A 43 -25.35 16.91 30.50
N GLN A 44 -24.73 17.90 31.07
CA GLN A 44 -23.28 17.93 31.38
C GLN A 44 -22.86 16.74 32.24
N ALA A 45 -23.73 16.33 33.21
CA ALA A 45 -23.42 15.20 34.10
C ALA A 45 -23.26 13.87 33.33
N THR A 46 -24.03 13.64 32.28
CA THR A 46 -23.89 12.46 31.41
C THR A 46 -22.61 12.53 30.58
N ILE A 47 -22.23 13.72 30.08
CA ILE A 47 -20.97 13.94 29.36
C ILE A 47 -19.78 13.65 30.30
N ASP A 48 -19.79 14.19 31.50
CA ASP A 48 -18.72 14.01 32.48
C ASP A 48 -18.57 12.54 32.89
N ARG A 49 -19.68 11.83 33.12
CA ARG A 49 -19.67 10.40 33.42
C ARG A 49 -19.11 9.57 32.26
N LEU A 50 -19.48 9.90 31.02
CA LEU A 50 -18.94 9.19 29.86
C LEU A 50 -17.46 9.48 29.66
N THR A 51 -17.03 10.72 29.90
CA THR A 51 -15.62 11.13 29.87
C THR A 51 -14.77 10.32 30.87
N GLU A 52 -15.29 10.10 32.07
CA GLU A 52 -14.66 9.26 33.10
C GLU A 52 -14.61 7.78 32.69
N VAL A 53 -15.73 7.23 32.22
CA VAL A 53 -15.81 5.82 31.76
C VAL A 53 -14.84 5.57 30.60
N MET A 54 -14.67 6.53 29.70
CA MET A 54 -13.74 6.46 28.58
C MET A 54 -12.29 6.75 28.99
N GLY A 55 -12.04 7.14 30.26
CA GLY A 55 -10.71 7.48 30.75
C GLY A 55 -10.10 8.73 30.09
N LEU A 56 -10.93 9.60 29.53
CA LEU A 56 -10.49 10.84 28.86
C LEU A 56 -10.14 11.95 29.87
N ASP A 57 -10.51 11.77 31.13
CA ASP A 57 -10.15 12.62 32.26
C ASP A 57 -8.72 12.39 32.78
N LYS A 58 -8.14 11.22 32.46
CA LYS A 58 -6.77 10.87 32.86
C LYS A 58 -5.72 11.77 32.20
N PRO A 59 -4.53 11.96 32.79
CA PRO A 59 -3.42 12.62 32.10
C PRO A 59 -3.12 11.98 30.74
N VAL A 60 -2.86 12.79 29.71
CA VAL A 60 -2.63 12.35 28.33
C VAL A 60 -1.58 11.25 28.22
N ILE A 61 -0.53 11.32 29.04
CA ILE A 61 0.53 10.32 29.06
C ILE A 61 0.03 8.95 29.54
N VAL A 62 -0.88 8.92 30.52
CA VAL A 62 -1.48 7.69 31.05
C VAL A 62 -2.38 7.06 29.98
N GLN A 63 -3.22 7.86 29.33
CA GLN A 63 -4.06 7.39 28.24
C GLN A 63 -3.24 6.80 27.07
N PHE A 64 -2.05 7.36 26.78
CA PHE A 64 -1.15 6.84 25.76
C PHE A 64 -0.62 5.45 26.13
N PHE A 65 -0.16 5.26 27.36
CA PHE A 65 0.33 3.96 27.81
C PHE A 65 -0.79 2.92 27.95
N ASP A 66 -1.98 3.34 28.42
CA ASP A 66 -3.18 2.48 28.45
C ASP A 66 -3.52 1.97 27.04
N TYR A 67 -3.50 2.87 26.04
CA TYR A 67 -3.72 2.51 24.64
C TYR A 67 -2.65 1.54 24.08
N LEU A 68 -1.37 1.81 24.35
CA LEU A 68 -0.28 0.92 23.93
C LEU A 68 -0.40 -0.47 24.56
N ALA A 69 -0.71 -0.53 25.85
CA ALA A 69 -0.92 -1.79 26.55
C ALA A 69 -2.10 -2.56 25.97
N GLY A 70 -3.22 -1.92 25.68
CA GLY A 70 -4.36 -2.51 25.00
C GLY A 70 -4.00 -3.02 23.61
N ALA A 71 -3.32 -2.19 22.80
CA ALA A 71 -2.93 -2.54 21.44
C ALA A 71 -2.03 -3.78 21.35
N ILE A 72 -1.11 -3.97 22.30
CA ILE A 72 -0.27 -5.18 22.39
C ILE A 72 -1.11 -6.45 22.61
N HIS A 73 -2.25 -6.33 23.30
CA HIS A 73 -3.18 -7.44 23.54
C HIS A 73 -4.27 -7.55 22.46
N GLY A 74 -4.21 -6.73 21.41
CA GLY A 74 -5.20 -6.71 20.33
C GLY A 74 -6.46 -5.92 20.62
N ASP A 75 -6.52 -5.22 21.74
CA ASP A 75 -7.58 -4.27 22.07
C ASP A 75 -7.23 -2.89 21.55
N LEU A 76 -7.90 -2.48 20.46
CA LEU A 76 -7.76 -1.17 19.82
C LEU A 76 -8.84 -0.18 20.29
N GLY A 77 -9.63 -0.57 21.28
CA GLY A 77 -10.75 0.21 21.81
C GLY A 77 -12.07 -0.05 21.08
N ILE A 78 -13.06 0.76 21.43
CA ILE A 78 -14.43 0.67 20.90
C ILE A 78 -14.72 1.90 20.06
N SER A 79 -15.29 1.68 18.87
CA SER A 79 -15.77 2.75 17.97
C SER A 79 -16.81 3.59 18.68
N TYR A 80 -16.60 4.89 18.67
CA TYR A 80 -17.55 5.84 19.25
C TYR A 80 -18.85 5.91 18.45
N LYS A 81 -18.77 5.78 17.12
CA LYS A 81 -19.93 5.87 16.23
C LYS A 81 -20.77 4.61 16.17
N TYR A 82 -20.11 3.44 16.15
CA TYR A 82 -20.77 2.17 15.88
C TYR A 82 -20.92 1.29 17.11
N ASN A 83 -20.32 1.68 18.24
CA ASN A 83 -20.28 0.91 19.50
C ASN A 83 -19.84 -0.56 19.29
N ARG A 84 -18.81 -0.75 18.47
CA ARG A 84 -18.22 -2.04 18.11
C ARG A 84 -16.72 -2.03 18.37
N ALA A 85 -16.13 -3.19 18.66
CA ALA A 85 -14.69 -3.32 18.78
C ALA A 85 -13.97 -2.89 17.48
N VAL A 86 -12.99 -2.03 17.57
CA VAL A 86 -12.20 -1.53 16.41
C VAL A 86 -11.47 -2.68 15.72
N THR A 87 -10.99 -3.65 16.50
CA THR A 87 -10.31 -4.84 15.98
C THR A 87 -11.21 -5.63 15.03
N ASP A 88 -12.48 -5.83 15.39
CA ASP A 88 -13.44 -6.54 14.52
C ASP A 88 -13.69 -5.78 13.22
N MET A 89 -13.84 -4.45 13.31
CA MET A 89 -14.03 -3.60 12.13
C MET A 89 -12.84 -3.68 11.17
N ILE A 90 -11.62 -3.73 11.70
CA ILE A 90 -10.40 -3.86 10.91
C ILE A 90 -10.32 -5.25 10.26
N ILE A 91 -10.63 -6.31 11.01
CA ILE A 91 -10.64 -7.70 10.49
C ILE A 91 -11.66 -7.85 9.35
N GLU A 92 -12.83 -7.21 9.45
CA GLU A 92 -13.84 -7.21 8.39
C GLU A 92 -13.38 -6.42 7.15
N ALA A 93 -12.66 -5.31 7.32
CA ALA A 93 -12.22 -4.45 6.23
C ALA A 93 -10.93 -4.94 5.54
N PHE A 94 -10.03 -5.60 6.25
CA PHE A 94 -8.71 -5.99 5.75
C PHE A 94 -8.73 -6.88 4.50
N PRO A 95 -9.61 -7.90 4.40
CA PRO A 95 -9.68 -8.75 3.21
C PRO A 95 -9.90 -7.97 1.91
N TYR A 96 -10.71 -6.92 1.92
CA TYR A 96 -10.98 -6.08 0.75
C TYR A 96 -9.74 -5.28 0.32
N THR A 97 -9.03 -4.70 1.29
CA THR A 97 -7.76 -3.99 1.01
C THR A 97 -6.70 -4.95 0.47
N LEU A 98 -6.59 -6.15 1.06
CA LEU A 98 -5.63 -7.16 0.64
C LEU A 98 -5.93 -7.67 -0.77
N GLU A 99 -7.19 -7.99 -1.07
CA GLU A 99 -7.64 -8.43 -2.40
C GLU A 99 -7.34 -7.36 -3.45
N LEU A 100 -7.70 -6.10 -3.17
CA LEU A 100 -7.40 -4.98 -4.06
C LEU A 100 -5.90 -4.82 -4.31
N ALA A 101 -5.08 -4.87 -3.26
CA ALA A 101 -3.63 -4.74 -3.36
C ALA A 101 -2.99 -5.89 -4.15
N LEU A 102 -3.46 -7.13 -3.95
CA LEU A 102 -2.98 -8.29 -4.70
C LEU A 102 -3.33 -8.19 -6.19
N LEU A 103 -4.55 -7.83 -6.53
CA LEU A 103 -4.97 -7.63 -7.93
C LEU A 103 -4.21 -6.49 -8.60
N ALA A 104 -4.02 -5.38 -7.88
CA ALA A 104 -3.23 -4.24 -8.35
C ALA A 104 -1.75 -4.61 -8.59
N ALA A 105 -1.16 -5.38 -7.69
CA ALA A 105 0.20 -5.89 -7.82
C ALA A 105 0.34 -6.83 -9.03
N LEU A 106 -0.57 -7.78 -9.19
CA LEU A 106 -0.58 -8.68 -10.35
C LEU A 106 -0.68 -7.91 -11.67
N PHE A 107 -1.59 -6.94 -11.73
CA PHE A 107 -1.71 -6.04 -12.89
C PHE A 107 -0.41 -5.28 -13.14
N ALA A 108 0.13 -4.64 -12.11
CA ALA A 108 1.34 -3.82 -12.21
C ALA A 108 2.56 -4.65 -12.66
N TRP A 109 2.72 -5.85 -12.10
CA TRP A 109 3.83 -6.74 -12.43
C TRP A 109 3.71 -7.30 -13.83
N ALA A 110 2.53 -7.81 -14.21
CA ALA A 110 2.32 -8.37 -15.55
C ALA A 110 2.51 -7.31 -16.64
N LEU A 111 1.88 -6.15 -16.48
CA LEU A 111 1.94 -5.07 -17.46
C LEU A 111 3.32 -4.40 -17.47
N GLY A 112 3.89 -4.11 -16.29
CA GLY A 112 5.18 -3.45 -16.16
C GLY A 112 6.35 -4.29 -16.70
N LEU A 113 6.41 -5.58 -16.33
CA LEU A 113 7.42 -6.49 -16.88
C LEU A 113 7.25 -6.69 -18.38
N GLY A 114 6.01 -6.96 -18.82
CA GLY A 114 5.73 -7.21 -20.25
C GLY A 114 6.10 -6.02 -21.13
N THR A 115 5.63 -4.82 -20.77
CA THR A 115 5.93 -3.60 -21.55
C THR A 115 7.41 -3.21 -21.46
N GLY A 116 8.05 -3.32 -20.28
CA GLY A 116 9.47 -3.03 -20.12
C GLY A 116 10.39 -3.96 -20.92
N ILE A 117 10.11 -5.26 -20.94
CA ILE A 117 10.87 -6.24 -21.73
C ILE A 117 10.69 -5.96 -23.23
N ILE A 118 9.45 -5.75 -23.71
CA ILE A 118 9.21 -5.47 -25.13
C ILE A 118 9.88 -4.16 -25.56
N ALA A 119 9.79 -3.12 -24.73
CA ALA A 119 10.45 -1.83 -24.98
C ALA A 119 11.97 -1.97 -25.09
N ALA A 120 12.62 -2.73 -24.18
CA ALA A 120 14.05 -3.00 -24.23
C ALA A 120 14.47 -3.78 -25.48
N ILE A 121 13.74 -4.82 -25.85
CA ILE A 121 14.02 -5.65 -27.05
C ILE A 121 13.88 -4.83 -28.34
N ARG A 122 12.92 -3.89 -28.36
CA ARG A 122 12.64 -3.00 -29.51
C ARG A 122 13.14 -1.58 -29.27
N GLN A 123 14.29 -1.45 -28.64
CA GLN A 123 14.91 -0.16 -28.32
C GLN A 123 14.88 0.82 -29.50
N ASN A 124 14.54 2.08 -29.24
CA ASN A 124 14.46 3.18 -30.21
C ASN A 124 13.38 3.00 -31.31
N SER A 125 12.46 2.05 -31.16
CA SER A 125 11.32 1.89 -32.05
C SER A 125 10.11 2.71 -31.57
N LEU A 126 9.08 2.86 -32.44
CA LEU A 126 7.80 3.48 -32.06
C LEU A 126 7.13 2.74 -30.89
N VAL A 127 7.27 1.42 -30.81
CA VAL A 127 6.73 0.61 -29.70
C VAL A 127 7.42 0.96 -28.37
N ASP A 128 8.75 1.13 -28.39
CA ASP A 128 9.52 1.57 -27.22
C ASP A 128 9.05 2.95 -26.75
N HIS A 129 9.00 3.92 -27.66
CA HIS A 129 8.56 5.28 -27.34
C HIS A 129 7.13 5.33 -26.82
N LEU A 130 6.21 4.55 -27.43
CA LEU A 130 4.81 4.49 -26.98
C LEU A 130 4.71 3.90 -25.57
N PHE A 131 5.35 2.75 -25.32
CA PHE A 131 5.28 2.10 -24.01
C PHE A 131 5.93 2.95 -22.92
N MET A 132 7.07 3.58 -23.19
CA MET A 132 7.72 4.46 -22.25
C MET A 132 6.93 5.77 -22.03
N GLY A 133 6.30 6.30 -23.09
CA GLY A 133 5.41 7.46 -22.97
C GLY A 133 4.20 7.16 -22.08
N VAL A 134 3.54 6.02 -22.27
CA VAL A 134 2.42 5.56 -21.42
C VAL A 134 2.89 5.28 -19.99
N SER A 135 4.06 4.66 -19.81
CA SER A 135 4.64 4.42 -18.49
C SER A 135 4.95 5.72 -17.76
N LEU A 136 5.53 6.70 -18.46
CA LEU A 136 5.82 8.02 -17.89
C LEU A 136 4.54 8.76 -17.50
N ALA A 137 3.52 8.73 -18.35
CA ALA A 137 2.20 9.26 -18.03
C ALA A 137 1.62 8.56 -16.79
N GLY A 138 1.76 7.24 -16.69
CA GLY A 138 1.32 6.45 -15.53
C GLY A 138 1.97 6.85 -14.22
N VAL A 139 3.27 7.13 -14.24
CA VAL A 139 4.01 7.60 -13.05
C VAL A 139 3.64 9.04 -12.70
N SER A 140 3.35 9.88 -13.71
CA SER A 140 3.12 11.31 -13.50
C SER A 140 1.68 11.65 -13.10
N MET A 141 0.70 10.80 -13.44
CA MET A 141 -0.71 11.06 -13.14
C MET A 141 -1.05 10.72 -11.69
N PRO A 142 -1.75 11.62 -10.96
CA PRO A 142 -2.26 11.30 -9.63
C PRO A 142 -3.25 10.13 -9.68
N ILE A 143 -3.17 9.22 -8.71
CA ILE A 143 -3.97 7.99 -8.65
C ILE A 143 -5.48 8.27 -8.71
N PHE A 144 -5.96 9.34 -8.04
CA PHE A 144 -7.37 9.71 -8.05
C PHE A 144 -7.86 10.10 -9.46
N MET A 145 -7.01 10.74 -10.24
CA MET A 145 -7.33 11.13 -11.61
C MET A 145 -7.47 9.89 -12.51
N VAL A 146 -6.55 8.94 -12.39
CA VAL A 146 -6.65 7.66 -13.11
C VAL A 146 -7.92 6.91 -12.71
N ALA A 147 -8.21 6.82 -11.41
CA ALA A 147 -9.40 6.16 -10.88
C ALA A 147 -10.69 6.76 -11.44
N LEU A 148 -10.82 8.10 -11.37
CA LEU A 148 -12.01 8.82 -11.89
C LEU A 148 -12.15 8.71 -13.40
N LEU A 149 -11.05 8.77 -14.16
CA LEU A 149 -11.08 8.59 -15.62
C LEU A 149 -11.52 7.18 -16.01
N LEU A 150 -10.99 6.15 -15.35
CA LEU A 150 -11.39 4.76 -15.58
C LEU A 150 -12.86 4.55 -15.23
N GLN A 151 -13.31 5.05 -14.09
CA GLN A 151 -14.70 4.96 -13.66
C GLN A 151 -15.63 5.69 -14.65
N TYR A 152 -15.28 6.90 -15.07
CA TYR A 152 -16.08 7.68 -16.01
C TYR A 152 -16.17 7.00 -17.39
N LEU A 153 -15.04 6.56 -17.94
CA LEU A 153 -15.01 5.98 -19.28
C LEU A 153 -15.62 4.57 -19.31
N PHE A 154 -15.17 3.67 -18.45
CA PHE A 154 -15.50 2.26 -18.54
C PHE A 154 -16.74 1.85 -17.75
N ALA A 155 -17.02 2.50 -16.61
CA ALA A 155 -18.18 2.19 -15.81
C ALA A 155 -19.39 3.08 -16.18
N PHE A 156 -19.21 4.38 -16.33
CA PHE A 156 -20.33 5.29 -16.60
C PHE A 156 -20.69 5.39 -18.09
N LYS A 157 -19.72 5.68 -18.98
CA LYS A 157 -20.01 5.84 -20.42
C LYS A 157 -20.20 4.53 -21.14
N ILE A 158 -19.25 3.61 -21.05
CA ILE A 158 -19.24 2.35 -21.79
C ILE A 158 -20.10 1.29 -21.09
N LYS A 159 -20.28 1.41 -19.76
CA LYS A 159 -21.03 0.46 -18.92
C LYS A 159 -20.51 -0.98 -18.99
N ALA A 160 -19.21 -1.15 -19.20
CA ALA A 160 -18.55 -2.45 -19.27
C ALA A 160 -18.20 -2.99 -17.86
N PHE A 161 -18.11 -2.12 -16.86
CA PHE A 161 -17.75 -2.46 -15.48
C PHE A 161 -18.70 -1.78 -14.49
N PRO A 162 -18.88 -2.34 -13.29
CA PRO A 162 -19.64 -1.69 -12.22
C PRO A 162 -19.01 -0.36 -11.78
N LEU A 163 -19.84 0.59 -11.36
CA LEU A 163 -19.38 1.88 -10.82
C LEU A 163 -18.72 1.75 -9.46
N THR A 164 -19.25 0.87 -8.63
CA THR A 164 -18.80 0.61 -7.26
C THR A 164 -18.75 -0.88 -7.01
N LEU A 165 -18.21 -1.28 -5.86
CA LEU A 165 -18.18 -2.69 -5.45
C LEU A 165 -19.61 -3.24 -5.37
N ASP A 166 -19.91 -4.29 -6.14
CA ASP A 166 -21.20 -5.00 -6.20
C ASP A 166 -21.09 -6.49 -5.83
N GLY A 167 -19.92 -6.91 -5.33
CA GLY A 167 -19.61 -8.30 -4.96
C GLY A 167 -19.14 -9.17 -6.14
N THR A 168 -19.10 -8.64 -7.36
CA THR A 168 -18.55 -9.36 -8.51
C THR A 168 -17.04 -9.10 -8.66
N PHE A 169 -16.33 -10.06 -9.24
CA PHE A 169 -14.90 -9.88 -9.57
C PHE A 169 -14.66 -8.69 -10.53
N LEU A 170 -15.61 -8.42 -11.43
CA LEU A 170 -15.51 -7.30 -12.37
C LEU A 170 -15.43 -5.94 -11.65
N SER A 171 -16.08 -5.81 -10.49
CA SER A 171 -16.07 -4.56 -9.72
C SER A 171 -14.71 -4.23 -9.10
N MET A 172 -13.81 -5.22 -8.98
CA MET A 172 -12.44 -5.02 -8.49
C MET A 172 -11.42 -4.69 -9.58
N ILE A 173 -11.75 -4.87 -10.87
CA ILE A 173 -10.79 -4.70 -11.98
C ILE A 173 -10.37 -3.23 -12.14
N LEU A 174 -11.33 -2.30 -12.27
CA LEU A 174 -11.00 -0.88 -12.43
C LEU A 174 -10.23 -0.31 -11.23
N PRO A 175 -10.63 -0.59 -9.97
CA PRO A 175 -9.86 -0.22 -8.79
C PRO A 175 -8.42 -0.77 -8.82
N ALA A 176 -8.25 -2.04 -9.17
CA ALA A 176 -6.94 -2.68 -9.24
C ALA A 176 -6.04 -2.04 -10.32
N ILE A 177 -6.60 -1.73 -11.50
CA ILE A 177 -5.88 -1.01 -12.55
C ILE A 177 -5.48 0.38 -12.05
N ALA A 178 -6.40 1.13 -11.43
CA ALA A 178 -6.13 2.47 -10.93
C ALA A 178 -5.00 2.48 -9.88
N LEU A 179 -5.06 1.55 -8.91
CA LEU A 179 -4.06 1.43 -7.85
C LEU A 179 -2.70 0.96 -8.39
N GLY A 180 -2.69 0.01 -9.32
CA GLY A 180 -1.49 -0.58 -9.90
C GLY A 180 -0.84 0.25 -11.00
N TRP A 181 -1.51 1.27 -11.55
CA TRP A 181 -1.09 2.01 -12.74
C TRP A 181 0.29 2.67 -12.60
N ASN A 182 0.51 3.42 -11.52
CA ASN A 182 1.78 4.08 -11.24
C ASN A 182 2.92 3.06 -11.07
N SER A 183 2.66 1.99 -10.34
CA SER A 183 3.64 0.92 -10.12
C SER A 183 3.97 0.18 -11.42
N ALA A 184 3.00 -0.05 -12.30
CA ALA A 184 3.23 -0.64 -13.62
C ALA A 184 4.21 0.22 -14.45
N GLY A 185 4.02 1.54 -14.47
CA GLY A 185 4.92 2.48 -15.14
C GLY A 185 6.34 2.45 -14.59
N SER A 186 6.47 2.45 -13.26
CA SER A 186 7.77 2.39 -12.58
C SER A 186 8.49 1.07 -12.86
N ILE A 187 7.79 -0.06 -12.81
CA ILE A 187 8.34 -1.39 -13.11
C ILE A 187 8.75 -1.48 -14.57
N ALA A 188 7.94 -0.95 -15.50
CA ALA A 188 8.28 -0.93 -16.93
C ALA A 188 9.58 -0.16 -17.20
N GLY A 189 9.72 1.04 -16.62
CA GLY A 189 10.93 1.85 -16.75
C GLY A 189 12.17 1.16 -16.17
N MET A 190 12.08 0.59 -14.96
CA MET A 190 13.15 -0.15 -14.34
C MET A 190 13.54 -1.40 -15.14
N THR A 191 12.55 -2.18 -15.57
CA THR A 191 12.77 -3.39 -16.38
C THR A 191 13.50 -3.06 -17.68
N ARG A 192 13.04 -2.01 -18.38
CA ARG A 192 13.69 -1.57 -19.63
C ARG A 192 15.12 -1.13 -19.39
N SER A 193 15.38 -0.23 -18.44
CA SER A 193 16.72 0.31 -18.19
C SER A 193 17.68 -0.79 -17.76
N SER A 194 17.30 -1.65 -16.83
CA SER A 194 18.12 -2.74 -16.34
C SER A 194 18.41 -3.78 -17.42
N LEU A 195 17.43 -4.11 -18.27
CA LEU A 195 17.65 -5.05 -19.38
C LEU A 195 18.57 -4.46 -20.44
N LEU A 196 18.47 -3.17 -20.76
CA LEU A 196 19.36 -2.50 -21.71
C LEU A 196 20.80 -2.43 -21.19
N GLU A 197 21.01 -2.14 -19.92
CA GLU A 197 22.31 -2.14 -19.28
C GLU A 197 22.99 -3.51 -19.37
N VAL A 198 22.26 -4.56 -19.00
CA VAL A 198 22.76 -5.95 -19.05
C VAL A 198 23.05 -6.40 -20.49
N MET A 199 22.26 -5.95 -21.48
CA MET A 199 22.48 -6.29 -22.88
C MET A 199 23.77 -5.71 -23.47
N GLN A 200 24.40 -4.74 -22.82
CA GLN A 200 25.70 -4.13 -23.20
C GLN A 200 26.90 -4.75 -22.46
N ALA A 201 26.68 -5.73 -21.59
CA ALA A 201 27.76 -6.36 -20.82
C ALA A 201 28.56 -7.36 -21.65
N ASP A 202 29.88 -7.45 -21.45
CA ASP A 202 30.84 -8.27 -22.22
C ASP A 202 30.46 -9.77 -22.28
N TYR A 203 29.86 -10.30 -21.21
CA TYR A 203 29.45 -11.71 -21.20
C TYR A 203 28.27 -12.00 -22.15
N ILE A 204 27.47 -10.99 -22.48
CA ILE A 204 26.41 -11.09 -23.49
C ILE A 204 27.03 -11.17 -24.89
N ASP A 205 28.08 -10.39 -25.16
CA ASP A 205 28.80 -10.49 -26.43
C ASP A 205 29.51 -11.82 -26.58
N THR A 206 30.04 -12.37 -25.48
CA THR A 206 30.60 -13.74 -25.48
C THR A 206 29.52 -14.79 -25.79
N ALA A 207 28.30 -14.64 -25.29
CA ALA A 207 27.19 -15.54 -25.58
C ALA A 207 26.75 -15.45 -27.07
N ARG A 208 26.77 -14.22 -27.64
CA ARG A 208 26.51 -14.00 -29.08
C ARG A 208 27.61 -14.62 -29.94
N ALA A 209 28.89 -14.44 -29.58
CA ALA A 209 30.03 -15.02 -30.30
C ALA A 209 30.02 -16.57 -30.31
N LYS A 210 29.42 -17.20 -29.29
CA LYS A 210 29.19 -18.67 -29.25
C LYS A 210 28.06 -19.14 -30.19
N GLY A 211 27.45 -18.24 -30.98
CA GLY A 211 26.41 -18.58 -31.95
C GLY A 211 25.03 -18.81 -31.35
N LEU A 212 24.76 -18.37 -30.10
CA LEU A 212 23.44 -18.49 -29.49
C LEU A 212 22.43 -17.58 -30.20
N ARG A 213 21.21 -18.10 -30.42
CA ARG A 213 20.11 -17.31 -30.98
C ARG A 213 19.77 -16.12 -30.11
N LYS A 214 19.41 -14.97 -30.71
CA LYS A 214 19.07 -13.72 -30.00
C LYS A 214 18.07 -13.95 -28.85
N GLN A 215 17.04 -14.76 -29.05
CA GLN A 215 16.05 -15.08 -28.00
C GLN A 215 16.69 -15.84 -26.82
N ALA A 216 17.58 -16.80 -27.09
CA ALA A 216 18.27 -17.55 -26.02
C ALA A 216 19.20 -16.64 -25.21
N VAL A 217 19.89 -15.70 -25.86
CA VAL A 217 20.71 -14.70 -25.16
C VAL A 217 19.86 -13.80 -24.28
N ILE A 218 18.73 -13.30 -24.79
CA ILE A 218 17.86 -12.41 -24.04
C ILE A 218 17.21 -13.14 -22.87
N LEU A 219 16.51 -14.25 -23.10
CA LEU A 219 15.73 -14.95 -22.08
C LEU A 219 16.61 -15.73 -21.09
N GLY A 220 17.69 -16.37 -21.57
CA GLY A 220 18.55 -17.20 -20.73
C GLY A 220 19.65 -16.45 -19.98
N HIS A 221 20.15 -15.35 -20.55
CA HIS A 221 21.30 -14.65 -19.98
C HIS A 221 20.96 -13.21 -19.54
N ALA A 222 20.37 -12.39 -20.44
CA ALA A 222 20.16 -10.98 -20.13
C ALA A 222 19.01 -10.79 -19.12
N LEU A 223 17.84 -11.39 -19.35
CA LEU A 223 16.66 -11.18 -18.53
C LEU A 223 16.90 -11.66 -17.09
N LYS A 224 17.52 -12.82 -16.91
CA LYS A 224 17.80 -13.35 -15.57
C LYS A 224 18.62 -12.39 -14.71
N ASN A 225 19.63 -11.77 -15.30
CA ASN A 225 20.52 -10.87 -14.57
C ASN A 225 19.95 -9.45 -14.41
N SER A 226 19.09 -9.01 -15.35
CA SER A 226 18.45 -7.70 -15.27
C SER A 226 17.25 -7.66 -14.31
N MET A 227 16.71 -8.81 -13.89
CA MET A 227 15.54 -8.86 -13.02
C MET A 227 15.84 -8.56 -11.55
N LEU A 228 17.07 -8.61 -11.10
CA LEU A 228 17.40 -8.42 -9.69
C LEU A 228 16.86 -7.07 -9.12
N PRO A 229 17.16 -5.90 -9.71
CA PRO A 229 16.61 -4.63 -9.20
C PRO A 229 15.08 -4.56 -9.34
N VAL A 230 14.49 -5.21 -10.34
CA VAL A 230 13.05 -5.22 -10.55
C VAL A 230 12.35 -6.04 -9.46
N ILE A 231 12.82 -7.27 -9.21
CA ILE A 231 12.25 -8.16 -8.20
C ILE A 231 12.38 -7.57 -6.79
N THR A 232 13.45 -6.81 -6.52
CA THR A 232 13.63 -6.14 -5.22
C THR A 232 12.69 -4.95 -5.04
N MET A 233 12.30 -4.27 -6.12
CA MET A 233 11.36 -3.16 -6.08
C MET A 233 9.90 -3.63 -5.90
N MET A 234 9.52 -4.78 -6.45
CA MET A 234 8.13 -5.27 -6.45
C MET A 234 7.50 -5.40 -5.06
N PRO A 235 8.16 -5.99 -4.04
CA PRO A 235 7.60 -6.06 -2.69
C PRO A 235 7.43 -4.70 -2.02
N LEU A 236 8.32 -3.74 -2.29
CA LEU A 236 8.21 -2.37 -1.79
C LEU A 236 6.99 -1.67 -2.39
N GLN A 237 6.75 -1.85 -3.70
CA GLN A 237 5.56 -1.36 -4.37
C GLN A 237 4.28 -1.98 -3.78
N PHE A 238 4.30 -3.28 -3.49
CA PHE A 238 3.17 -3.96 -2.85
C PHE A 238 2.85 -3.39 -1.45
N SER A 239 3.88 -3.16 -0.62
CA SER A 239 3.72 -2.49 0.68
C SER A 239 3.09 -1.09 0.53
N GLY A 240 3.52 -0.34 -0.49
CA GLY A 240 2.93 0.95 -0.83
C GLY A 240 1.45 0.85 -1.23
N MET A 241 1.06 -0.20 -1.96
CA MET A 241 -0.35 -0.43 -2.34
C MET A 241 -1.24 -0.71 -1.13
N LEU A 242 -0.75 -1.45 -0.14
CA LEU A 242 -1.48 -1.72 1.10
C LEU A 242 -1.80 -0.44 1.89
N SER A 243 -0.92 0.56 1.86
CA SER A 243 -1.13 1.86 2.51
C SER A 243 -1.81 2.90 1.62
N GLY A 244 -1.62 2.80 0.30
CA GLY A 244 -2.10 3.76 -0.69
C GLY A 244 -3.51 3.51 -1.22
N ALA A 245 -4.18 2.42 -0.79
CA ALA A 245 -5.51 2.07 -1.29
C ALA A 245 -6.63 3.04 -0.85
N VAL A 246 -6.39 3.93 0.12
CA VAL A 246 -7.37 4.85 0.72
C VAL A 246 -8.20 5.61 -0.32
N ILE A 247 -7.55 6.22 -1.30
CA ILE A 247 -8.20 7.02 -2.34
C ILE A 247 -9.02 6.12 -3.27
N THR A 248 -8.43 5.02 -3.71
CA THR A 248 -9.07 4.05 -4.60
C THR A 248 -10.29 3.40 -3.95
N GLU A 249 -10.16 2.96 -2.70
CA GLU A 249 -11.26 2.39 -1.92
C GLU A 249 -12.41 3.39 -1.74
N SER A 250 -12.09 4.68 -1.51
CA SER A 250 -13.10 5.72 -1.35
C SER A 250 -13.84 6.00 -2.65
N ILE A 251 -13.15 6.08 -3.80
CA ILE A 251 -13.76 6.36 -5.11
C ILE A 251 -14.67 5.20 -5.55
N PHE A 252 -14.22 3.96 -5.40
CA PHE A 252 -14.97 2.77 -5.83
C PHE A 252 -15.86 2.17 -4.75
N ALA A 253 -15.99 2.86 -3.61
CA ALA A 253 -16.82 2.46 -2.47
C ALA A 253 -16.47 1.07 -1.88
N ILE A 254 -15.19 0.67 -1.95
CA ILE A 254 -14.69 -0.59 -1.38
C ILE A 254 -14.61 -0.45 0.14
N PRO A 255 -15.19 -1.38 0.94
CA PRO A 255 -15.19 -1.30 2.40
C PRO A 255 -13.86 -1.79 3.00
N GLY A 256 -12.74 -1.23 2.53
CA GLY A 256 -11.40 -1.54 3.00
C GLY A 256 -10.95 -0.66 4.17
N ILE A 257 -9.72 -0.90 4.64
CA ILE A 257 -9.13 -0.20 5.80
C ILE A 257 -8.97 1.30 5.52
N GLY A 258 -8.58 1.68 4.31
CA GLY A 258 -8.42 3.08 3.94
C GLY A 258 -9.75 3.84 3.96
N ARG A 259 -10.83 3.24 3.45
CA ARG A 259 -12.17 3.81 3.56
C ARG A 259 -12.68 3.83 5.00
N LEU A 260 -12.37 2.81 5.79
CA LEU A 260 -12.67 2.79 7.22
C LEU A 260 -12.01 3.98 7.93
N ALA A 261 -10.73 4.25 7.64
CA ALA A 261 -9.99 5.39 8.18
C ALA A 261 -10.60 6.74 7.75
N THR A 262 -10.93 6.93 6.47
CA THR A 262 -11.55 8.17 6.00
C THR A 262 -12.94 8.40 6.62
N THR A 263 -13.73 7.34 6.77
CA THR A 263 -15.03 7.41 7.44
C THR A 263 -14.86 7.75 8.93
N ALA A 264 -13.83 7.22 9.59
CA ALA A 264 -13.50 7.56 10.96
C ALA A 264 -13.14 9.05 11.12
N ILE A 265 -12.39 9.62 10.18
CA ILE A 265 -12.08 11.07 10.16
C ILE A 265 -13.37 11.89 10.04
N GLN A 266 -14.25 11.55 9.10
CA GLN A 266 -15.51 12.27 8.87
C GLN A 266 -16.45 12.21 10.08
N ASN A 267 -16.50 11.06 10.76
CA ASN A 267 -17.31 10.85 11.95
C ASN A 267 -16.59 11.24 13.25
N ARG A 268 -15.33 11.70 13.18
CA ARG A 268 -14.47 11.96 14.33
C ARG A 268 -14.36 10.77 15.31
N ASP A 269 -14.36 9.56 14.76
CA ASP A 269 -14.24 8.31 15.51
C ASP A 269 -12.76 8.01 15.78
N MET A 270 -12.27 8.57 16.88
CA MET A 270 -10.85 8.55 17.21
C MET A 270 -10.26 7.15 17.42
N PRO A 271 -10.94 6.20 18.13
CA PRO A 271 -10.42 4.85 18.28
C PRO A 271 -10.27 4.13 16.94
N VAL A 272 -11.26 4.25 16.03
CA VAL A 272 -11.19 3.63 14.70
C VAL A 272 -10.04 4.23 13.89
N LEU A 273 -9.86 5.55 13.92
CA LEU A 273 -8.77 6.20 13.21
C LEU A 273 -7.39 5.75 13.77
N GLN A 274 -7.22 5.74 15.10
CA GLN A 274 -5.98 5.26 15.73
C GLN A 274 -5.69 3.81 15.37
N GLY A 275 -6.69 2.94 15.51
CA GLY A 275 -6.57 1.51 15.21
C GLY A 275 -6.22 1.24 13.74
N THR A 276 -6.90 1.91 12.79
CA THR A 276 -6.63 1.74 11.35
C THR A 276 -5.25 2.21 10.95
N VAL A 277 -4.78 3.34 11.49
CA VAL A 277 -3.43 3.85 11.18
C VAL A 277 -2.35 2.97 11.82
N LEU A 278 -2.53 2.53 13.08
CA LEU A 278 -1.62 1.58 13.70
C LEU A 278 -1.52 0.30 12.88
N PHE A 279 -2.66 -0.30 12.51
CA PHE A 279 -2.71 -1.52 11.73
C PHE A 279 -2.04 -1.35 10.35
N THR A 280 -2.33 -0.28 9.63
CA THR A 280 -1.69 0.03 8.34
C THR A 280 -0.18 0.21 8.50
N THR A 281 0.27 0.87 9.56
CA THR A 281 1.71 1.03 9.85
C THR A 281 2.38 -0.32 10.08
N VAL A 282 1.75 -1.21 10.84
CA VAL A 282 2.25 -2.59 11.05
C VAL A 282 2.33 -3.35 9.72
N LEU A 283 1.31 -3.24 8.86
CA LEU A 283 1.31 -3.87 7.53
C LEU A 283 2.46 -3.37 6.65
N VAL A 284 2.69 -2.05 6.61
CA VAL A 284 3.80 -1.46 5.83
C VAL A 284 5.15 -1.94 6.36
N ILE A 285 5.33 -1.95 7.68
CA ILE A 285 6.56 -2.45 8.30
C ILE A 285 6.76 -3.93 7.98
N ALA A 286 5.73 -4.75 8.12
CA ALA A 286 5.79 -6.17 7.78
C ALA A 286 6.13 -6.38 6.30
N GLY A 287 5.50 -5.63 5.40
CA GLY A 287 5.78 -5.66 3.98
C GLY A 287 7.23 -5.27 3.64
N ASN A 288 7.75 -4.22 4.28
CA ASN A 288 9.14 -3.79 4.10
C ASN A 288 10.13 -4.84 4.65
N LEU A 289 9.83 -5.46 5.80
CA LEU A 289 10.65 -6.55 6.33
C LEU A 289 10.67 -7.77 5.40
N ILE A 290 9.53 -8.13 4.81
CA ILE A 290 9.44 -9.19 3.80
C ILE A 290 10.27 -8.83 2.57
N ALA A 291 10.17 -7.58 2.08
CA ALA A 291 10.98 -7.08 0.97
C ALA A 291 12.48 -7.19 1.26
N ASP A 292 12.91 -6.78 2.44
CA ASP A 292 14.30 -6.86 2.89
C ASP A 292 14.81 -8.30 3.00
N LEU A 293 13.96 -9.22 3.47
CA LEU A 293 14.29 -10.66 3.53
C LEU A 293 14.44 -11.25 2.14
N LEU A 294 13.51 -10.95 1.22
CA LEU A 294 13.60 -11.39 -0.17
C LEU A 294 14.87 -10.84 -0.83
N TYR A 295 15.20 -9.57 -0.59
CA TYR A 295 16.42 -8.96 -1.08
C TYR A 295 17.68 -9.70 -0.58
N SER A 296 17.74 -10.02 0.71
CA SER A 296 18.88 -10.74 1.30
C SER A 296 19.05 -12.18 0.78
N VAL A 297 17.96 -12.80 0.29
CA VAL A 297 17.98 -14.16 -0.31
C VAL A 297 18.39 -14.09 -1.78
N LEU A 298 17.93 -13.06 -2.51
CA LEU A 298 18.14 -12.91 -3.95
C LEU A 298 19.53 -12.36 -4.29
N ASP A 299 20.11 -11.50 -3.44
CA ASP A 299 21.47 -10.98 -3.61
C ASP A 299 22.43 -11.48 -2.52
N PRO A 300 23.19 -12.57 -2.80
CA PRO A 300 24.16 -13.11 -1.85
C PRO A 300 25.35 -12.19 -1.57
N ARG A 301 25.54 -11.10 -2.34
CA ARG A 301 26.68 -10.15 -2.15
C ARG A 301 26.46 -9.31 -0.90
N ILE A 302 25.24 -8.95 -0.57
CA ILE A 302 24.89 -8.16 0.63
C ILE A 302 25.03 -9.00 1.92
N ARG A 303 24.98 -10.31 1.82
CA ARG A 303 25.14 -11.22 2.98
C ARG A 303 26.53 -11.13 3.63
N LYS A 304 27.54 -10.56 2.95
CA LYS A 304 28.92 -10.43 3.45
C LYS A 304 29.17 -9.12 4.18
N GLU A 305 28.33 -8.11 4.05
CA GLU A 305 28.50 -6.77 4.66
C GLU A 305 27.59 -6.52 5.87
N ALA A 306 26.70 -7.45 6.21
CA ALA A 306 25.76 -7.40 7.34
C ALA A 306 26.15 -8.39 8.44
#